data_c31e887e356b7f05b9d5b1c2b83eec09
#
_entry.id   c31e887e356b7f05b9d5b1c2b83eec09
#
_cell.length_a   1.000
_cell.length_b   1.000
_cell.length_c   1.000
_cell.angle_alpha   90.00
_cell.angle_beta   90.00
_cell.angle_gamma   90.00
#
_symmetry.space_group_name_H-M   'P 1'
#
loop_
_entity.id
_entity.type
_entity.pdbx_description
1 polymer ?
#
loop_
_entity_poly.entity_id
_entity_poly.type
_entity_poly.pdbx_seq_one_letter_code
_entity_poly.pdbx_strand_id
1 'polypeptide(L)'
;MRGKIGNMRLKVGFLIVLLGLFAVILDAANKVPGDRPFVVVIDAGHGGTDPGAIGHITQEKDLNLSVALLAGQMIKQAYPEVEVLYTRETDVFIPLQKRADFVNKNNANLFICVHTNASPIPSARGAETFVLGTDKLERNLDVAMRENAVIKLESDYKTKYHGFDPNSIDSYIMFELMQNQYLDQSLNYASLLQQQFAGAKRGDRGVRQAAFWVLLKSACPSVLVEMGFISNAEEEKFMASEAGQTKIAQTICDAFGPFYRRATGLKIDTVLRVDEEPIKPVQVTESKPIETVESNPVQAQKEKPVQKTLYAVQIFASHEELQENDPRFGGLKGCKYIKSGDWYKYYYGATTSREEVTRLQHQLNLRFPGCFVIKL
;
A
#
# COMPACT_ATOMS: atom_id res chain seq x y z
N MET A 1 -69.59 10.05 29.95
CA MET A 1 -68.77 9.31 28.96
C MET A 1 -67.41 9.94 28.62
N ARG A 2 -67.11 11.20 28.93
CA ARG A 2 -65.82 11.85 28.58
C ARG A 2 -64.55 11.39 29.40
N GLY A 3 -64.74 10.85 30.62
CA GLY A 3 -63.58 10.45 31.47
C GLY A 3 -62.91 9.12 31.10
N LYS A 4 -63.60 8.19 30.44
CA LYS A 4 -63.05 6.87 30.10
C LYS A 4 -62.14 6.90 28.86
N ILE A 5 -62.38 7.82 27.91
CA ILE A 5 -61.58 7.94 26.66
C ILE A 5 -60.20 8.59 26.92
N GLY A 6 -60.16 9.55 27.87
CA GLY A 6 -58.90 10.20 28.24
C GLY A 6 -57.88 9.22 28.89
N ASN A 7 -58.38 8.35 29.77
CA ASN A 7 -57.53 7.35 30.46
C ASN A 7 -57.05 6.23 29.52
N MET A 8 -57.81 5.93 28.46
CA MET A 8 -57.41 4.91 27.48
C MET A 8 -56.31 5.44 26.53
N ARG A 9 -56.39 6.70 26.10
CA ARG A 9 -55.34 7.35 25.28
C ARG A 9 -54.01 7.50 26.06
N LEU A 10 -54.08 7.83 27.34
CA LEU A 10 -52.92 7.93 28.21
C LEU A 10 -52.25 6.56 28.44
N LYS A 11 -53.04 5.50 28.61
CA LYS A 11 -52.52 4.13 28.76
C LYS A 11 -51.92 3.58 27.48
N VAL A 12 -52.48 3.89 26.29
CA VAL A 12 -51.93 3.50 24.99
C VAL A 12 -50.62 4.24 24.71
N GLY A 13 -50.55 5.56 24.99
CA GLY A 13 -49.33 6.35 24.85
C GLY A 13 -48.19 5.83 25.75
N PHE A 14 -48.53 5.46 27.00
CA PHE A 14 -47.57 4.90 27.95
C PHE A 14 -47.06 3.51 27.50
N LEU A 15 -47.93 2.68 26.92
CA LEU A 15 -47.57 1.35 26.39
C LEU A 15 -46.64 1.47 25.17
N ILE A 16 -46.87 2.45 24.28
CA ILE A 16 -45.98 2.67 23.11
C ILE A 16 -44.60 3.17 23.54
N VAL A 17 -44.52 4.05 24.54
CA VAL A 17 -43.26 4.52 25.10
C VAL A 17 -42.52 3.37 25.80
N LEU A 18 -43.25 2.51 26.54
CA LEU A 18 -42.65 1.34 27.19
C LEU A 18 -42.12 0.30 26.18
N LEU A 19 -42.88 0.06 25.09
CA LEU A 19 -42.42 -0.82 23.98
C LEU A 19 -41.24 -0.24 23.24
N GLY A 20 -41.19 1.09 23.03
CA GLY A 20 -40.07 1.77 22.45
C GLY A 20 -38.82 1.69 23.33
N LEU A 21 -38.94 1.89 24.65
CA LEU A 21 -37.86 1.71 25.61
C LEU A 21 -37.40 0.22 25.69
N PHE A 22 -38.32 -0.73 25.60
CA PHE A 22 -38.01 -2.14 25.63
C PHE A 22 -37.23 -2.59 24.38
N ALA A 23 -37.56 -2.03 23.19
CA ALA A 23 -36.85 -2.25 21.95
C ALA A 23 -35.41 -1.69 22.02
N VAL A 24 -35.21 -0.50 22.59
CA VAL A 24 -33.89 0.11 22.79
C VAL A 24 -33.06 -0.68 23.83
N ILE A 25 -33.73 -1.22 24.88
CA ILE A 25 -33.09 -2.05 25.90
C ILE A 25 -32.71 -3.43 25.33
N LEU A 26 -33.56 -4.03 24.46
CA LEU A 26 -33.21 -5.28 23.78
C LEU A 26 -32.02 -5.12 22.84
N ASP A 27 -31.91 -4.01 22.14
CA ASP A 27 -30.76 -3.71 21.27
C ASP A 27 -29.47 -3.47 22.09
N ALA A 28 -29.58 -2.86 23.27
CA ALA A 28 -28.48 -2.69 24.21
C ALA A 28 -28.12 -3.98 24.97
N ALA A 29 -29.09 -4.88 25.20
CA ALA A 29 -28.88 -6.14 25.91
C ALA A 29 -28.29 -7.25 25.02
N ASN A 30 -28.40 -7.13 23.69
CA ASN A 30 -27.77 -8.05 22.73
C ASN A 30 -26.30 -7.72 22.47
N LYS A 31 -25.78 -6.59 22.94
CA LYS A 31 -24.34 -6.33 22.99
C LYS A 31 -23.75 -7.06 24.20
N VAL A 32 -23.18 -8.23 23.97
CA VAL A 32 -22.38 -8.94 24.97
C VAL A 32 -21.30 -7.98 25.50
N PRO A 33 -21.19 -7.76 26.83
CA PRO A 33 -20.14 -6.92 27.39
C PRO A 33 -18.77 -7.55 27.06
N GLY A 34 -18.04 -6.97 26.09
CA GLY A 34 -16.74 -7.46 25.64
C GLY A 34 -16.57 -7.53 24.11
N ASP A 35 -17.65 -7.48 23.34
CA ASP A 35 -17.58 -7.48 21.87
C ASP A 35 -17.22 -6.08 21.35
N ARG A 36 -15.91 -5.85 21.17
CA ARG A 36 -15.46 -4.67 20.42
C ARG A 36 -15.86 -4.84 18.96
N PRO A 37 -16.31 -3.77 18.29
CA PRO A 37 -16.58 -3.84 16.86
C PRO A 37 -15.34 -4.29 16.11
N PHE A 38 -15.54 -5.01 15.00
CA PHE A 38 -14.45 -5.30 14.08
C PHE A 38 -14.02 -4.00 13.41
N VAL A 39 -12.78 -3.58 13.63
CA VAL A 39 -12.24 -2.31 13.15
C VAL A 39 -11.41 -2.53 11.89
N VAL A 40 -11.77 -1.86 10.83
CA VAL A 40 -10.97 -1.78 9.58
C VAL A 40 -10.41 -0.37 9.45
N VAL A 41 -9.10 -0.25 9.32
CA VAL A 41 -8.47 1.02 8.97
C VAL A 41 -8.09 0.99 7.49
N ILE A 42 -8.56 1.98 6.74
CA ILE A 42 -8.20 2.18 5.34
C ILE A 42 -7.29 3.40 5.25
N ASP A 43 -6.12 3.19 4.68
CA ASP A 43 -5.12 4.22 4.47
C ASP A 43 -5.06 4.61 3.00
N ALA A 44 -5.31 5.85 2.70
CA ALA A 44 -5.01 6.40 1.38
C ALA A 44 -3.56 6.85 1.37
N GLY A 45 -2.69 6.13 0.68
CA GLY A 45 -1.27 6.45 0.58
C GLY A 45 -1.02 7.87 0.11
N HIS A 46 0.11 8.47 0.50
CA HIS A 46 0.51 9.84 0.17
C HIS A 46 -0.45 10.90 0.73
N GLY A 47 -0.46 12.12 0.15
CA GLY A 47 -1.35 13.21 0.53
C GLY A 47 -0.63 14.52 0.84
N GLY A 48 -1.31 15.66 0.65
CA GLY A 48 -0.79 16.99 0.89
C GLY A 48 0.46 17.28 0.04
N THR A 49 1.57 17.52 0.69
CA THR A 49 2.88 17.81 0.05
C THR A 49 3.53 16.60 -0.60
N ASP A 50 3.00 15.40 -0.37
CA ASP A 50 3.47 14.17 -1.00
C ASP A 50 2.48 13.73 -2.08
N PRO A 51 2.77 13.98 -3.37
CA PRO A 51 1.87 13.62 -4.46
C PRO A 51 1.86 12.11 -4.77
N GLY A 52 2.84 11.34 -4.26
CA GLY A 52 3.14 10.00 -4.77
C GLY A 52 3.65 10.02 -6.20
N ALA A 53 3.39 9.00 -6.97
CA ALA A 53 3.70 8.97 -8.39
C ALA A 53 2.81 9.96 -9.16
N ILE A 54 3.44 10.66 -10.14
CA ILE A 54 2.77 11.65 -10.99
C ILE A 54 2.52 11.01 -12.35
N GLY A 55 1.25 10.94 -12.73
CA GLY A 55 0.80 10.47 -14.03
C GLY A 55 0.73 11.58 -15.07
N HIS A 56 0.05 11.30 -16.18
CA HIS A 56 -0.19 12.28 -17.24
C HIS A 56 -1.36 13.24 -16.94
N ILE A 57 -2.37 12.75 -16.21
CA ILE A 57 -3.63 13.46 -15.94
C ILE A 57 -4.00 13.50 -14.45
N THR A 58 -3.35 12.68 -13.61
CA THR A 58 -3.66 12.55 -12.18
C THR A 58 -2.39 12.43 -11.34
N GLN A 59 -2.57 12.53 -10.02
CA GLN A 59 -1.56 12.21 -9.02
C GLN A 59 -2.01 10.99 -8.22
N GLU A 60 -1.08 10.17 -7.79
CA GLU A 60 -1.36 8.96 -7.02
C GLU A 60 -2.18 9.25 -5.77
N LYS A 61 -1.85 10.31 -5.02
CA LYS A 61 -2.55 10.70 -3.79
C LYS A 61 -4.06 10.89 -3.98
N ASP A 62 -4.47 11.40 -5.16
CA ASP A 62 -5.88 11.70 -5.48
C ASP A 62 -6.63 10.41 -5.80
N LEU A 63 -6.02 9.51 -6.58
CA LEU A 63 -6.57 8.19 -6.89
C LEU A 63 -6.72 7.34 -5.62
N ASN A 64 -5.69 7.32 -4.79
CA ASN A 64 -5.67 6.58 -3.53
C ASN A 64 -6.78 7.06 -2.59
N LEU A 65 -6.97 8.39 -2.46
CA LEU A 65 -8.01 8.96 -1.61
C LEU A 65 -9.41 8.59 -2.10
N SER A 66 -9.67 8.78 -3.40
CA SER A 66 -10.98 8.49 -3.98
C SER A 66 -11.37 7.03 -3.79
N VAL A 67 -10.47 6.10 -4.09
CA VAL A 67 -10.74 4.66 -3.95
C VAL A 67 -10.86 4.23 -2.49
N ALA A 68 -10.00 4.74 -1.61
CA ALA A 68 -10.05 4.41 -0.18
C ALA A 68 -11.39 4.80 0.46
N LEU A 69 -11.89 6.02 0.16
CA LEU A 69 -13.17 6.50 0.67
C LEU A 69 -14.34 5.68 0.12
N LEU A 70 -14.36 5.39 -1.19
CA LEU A 70 -15.39 4.55 -1.81
C LEU A 70 -15.39 3.13 -1.23
N ALA A 71 -14.23 2.50 -1.09
CA ALA A 71 -14.11 1.15 -0.55
C ALA A 71 -14.63 1.07 0.89
N GLY A 72 -14.26 2.04 1.72
CA GLY A 72 -14.74 2.07 3.10
C GLY A 72 -16.24 2.38 3.21
N GLN A 73 -16.78 3.23 2.34
CA GLN A 73 -18.22 3.46 2.26
C GLN A 73 -18.96 2.17 1.88
N MET A 74 -18.48 1.42 0.90
CA MET A 74 -19.07 0.14 0.49
C MET A 74 -18.98 -0.91 1.60
N ILE A 75 -17.84 -1.01 2.30
CA ILE A 75 -17.69 -1.93 3.45
C ILE A 75 -18.69 -1.56 4.55
N LYS A 76 -18.81 -0.27 4.90
CA LYS A 76 -19.75 0.20 5.93
C LYS A 76 -21.20 -0.06 5.57
N GLN A 77 -21.56 0.05 4.30
CA GLN A 77 -22.92 -0.28 3.83
C GLN A 77 -23.20 -1.79 3.87
N ALA A 78 -22.24 -2.60 3.42
CA ALA A 78 -22.39 -4.05 3.38
C ALA A 78 -22.29 -4.72 4.77
N TYR A 79 -21.58 -4.09 5.72
CA TYR A 79 -21.29 -4.59 7.07
C TYR A 79 -21.46 -3.46 8.09
N PRO A 80 -22.72 -3.07 8.44
CA PRO A 80 -22.98 -1.93 9.33
C PRO A 80 -22.39 -2.07 10.73
N GLU A 81 -22.11 -3.30 11.17
CA GLU A 81 -21.48 -3.64 12.46
C GLU A 81 -19.97 -3.42 12.47
N VAL A 82 -19.35 -3.22 11.29
CA VAL A 82 -17.91 -2.97 11.14
C VAL A 82 -17.62 -1.48 11.32
N GLU A 83 -16.68 -1.16 12.17
CA GLU A 83 -16.15 0.19 12.30
C GLU A 83 -15.09 0.44 11.22
N VAL A 84 -15.37 1.35 10.31
CA VAL A 84 -14.45 1.76 9.23
C VAL A 84 -13.84 3.11 9.56
N LEU A 85 -12.52 3.15 9.67
CA LEU A 85 -11.72 4.34 9.97
C LEU A 85 -10.76 4.63 8.83
N TYR A 86 -10.45 5.91 8.62
CA TYR A 86 -9.50 6.35 7.59
C TYR A 86 -8.32 7.07 8.24
N THR A 87 -7.12 6.88 7.71
CA THR A 87 -5.95 7.67 8.14
C THR A 87 -6.09 9.12 7.69
N ARG A 88 -6.68 9.35 6.52
CA ARG A 88 -7.07 10.66 6.01
C ARG A 88 -8.35 10.57 5.18
N GLU A 89 -9.14 11.63 5.24
CA GLU A 89 -10.37 11.79 4.45
C GLU A 89 -10.28 13.00 3.49
N THR A 90 -9.17 13.72 3.55
CA THR A 90 -8.89 14.90 2.71
C THR A 90 -7.45 14.85 2.20
N ASP A 91 -7.07 15.80 1.33
CA ASP A 91 -5.71 15.92 0.82
C ASP A 91 -4.77 16.55 1.87
N VAL A 92 -4.33 15.74 2.84
CA VAL A 92 -3.37 16.13 3.89
C VAL A 92 -2.21 15.15 3.97
N PHE A 93 -1.04 15.63 4.30
CA PHE A 93 0.14 14.81 4.54
C PHE A 93 0.08 14.12 5.90
N ILE A 94 0.18 12.80 5.93
CA ILE A 94 0.28 12.01 7.16
C ILE A 94 1.58 11.18 7.13
N PRO A 95 2.50 11.41 8.08
CA PRO A 95 3.73 10.63 8.20
C PRO A 95 3.48 9.11 8.35
N LEU A 96 4.36 8.26 7.78
CA LEU A 96 4.18 6.80 7.82
C LEU A 96 4.03 6.25 9.23
N GLN A 97 4.83 6.75 10.18
CA GLN A 97 4.71 6.34 11.58
C GLN A 97 3.33 6.70 12.17
N LYS A 98 2.78 7.86 11.83
CA LYS A 98 1.46 8.29 12.33
C LYS A 98 0.33 7.44 11.77
N ARG A 99 0.45 6.95 10.53
CA ARG A 99 -0.51 6.00 9.94
C ARG A 99 -0.54 4.69 10.75
N ALA A 100 0.62 4.12 11.02
CA ALA A 100 0.74 2.92 11.85
C ALA A 100 0.30 3.15 13.31
N ASP A 101 0.68 4.29 13.91
CA ASP A 101 0.21 4.68 15.25
C ASP A 101 -1.32 4.75 15.32
N PHE A 102 -1.96 5.28 14.27
CA PHE A 102 -3.42 5.38 14.17
C PHE A 102 -4.06 3.98 14.11
N VAL A 103 -3.53 3.07 13.31
CA VAL A 103 -3.94 1.67 13.23
C VAL A 103 -3.89 1.00 14.60
N ASN A 104 -2.74 1.15 15.30
CA ASN A 104 -2.50 0.49 16.58
C ASN A 104 -3.36 1.11 17.70
N LYS A 105 -3.51 2.43 17.73
CA LYS A 105 -4.35 3.14 18.72
C LYS A 105 -5.81 2.71 18.64
N ASN A 106 -6.31 2.43 17.45
CA ASN A 106 -7.69 2.02 17.24
C ASN A 106 -7.88 0.49 17.32
N ASN A 107 -6.82 -0.28 17.65
CA ASN A 107 -6.86 -1.74 17.74
C ASN A 107 -7.47 -2.38 16.49
N ALA A 108 -7.02 -1.96 15.30
CA ALA A 108 -7.54 -2.43 14.03
C ALA A 108 -7.43 -3.96 13.90
N ASN A 109 -8.45 -4.58 13.31
CA ASN A 109 -8.48 -5.99 12.97
C ASN A 109 -8.00 -6.25 11.54
N LEU A 110 -7.99 -5.21 10.70
CA LEU A 110 -7.44 -5.22 9.35
C LEU A 110 -6.99 -3.82 8.96
N PHE A 111 -5.82 -3.75 8.34
CA PHE A 111 -5.28 -2.52 7.77
C PHE A 111 -5.11 -2.67 6.25
N ILE A 112 -5.72 -1.77 5.49
CA ILE A 112 -5.70 -1.75 4.02
C ILE A 112 -5.07 -0.44 3.58
N CYS A 113 -3.83 -0.49 3.08
CA CYS A 113 -3.13 0.66 2.53
C CYS A 113 -3.31 0.67 1.01
N VAL A 114 -3.90 1.73 0.47
CA VAL A 114 -4.27 1.86 -0.95
C VAL A 114 -3.25 2.75 -1.65
N HIS A 115 -2.63 2.21 -2.71
CA HIS A 115 -1.59 2.84 -3.51
C HIS A 115 -1.81 2.63 -5.00
N THR A 116 -1.08 3.39 -5.82
CA THR A 116 -1.07 3.29 -7.27
C THR A 116 0.36 3.23 -7.78
N ASN A 117 0.75 2.08 -8.31
CA ASN A 117 2.11 1.78 -8.73
C ASN A 117 2.60 2.68 -9.89
N ALA A 118 3.91 2.78 -10.04
CA ALA A 118 4.56 3.35 -11.20
C ALA A 118 5.71 2.46 -11.67
N SER A 119 5.95 2.44 -12.98
CA SER A 119 7.02 1.65 -13.59
C SER A 119 7.70 2.45 -14.70
N PRO A 120 9.03 2.32 -14.86
CA PRO A 120 9.71 2.87 -16.03
C PRO A 120 9.31 2.15 -17.35
N ILE A 121 8.59 1.03 -17.25
CA ILE A 121 8.08 0.26 -18.41
C ILE A 121 6.64 0.73 -18.69
N PRO A 122 6.38 1.46 -19.80
CA PRO A 122 5.05 2.02 -20.07
C PRO A 122 3.95 0.97 -20.28
N SER A 123 4.31 -0.27 -20.63
CA SER A 123 3.36 -1.38 -20.79
C SER A 123 3.04 -2.10 -19.48
N ALA A 124 3.65 -1.73 -18.35
CA ALA A 124 3.32 -2.30 -17.05
C ALA A 124 1.87 -1.99 -16.70
N ARG A 125 1.11 -3.02 -16.27
CA ARG A 125 -0.31 -2.92 -15.92
C ARG A 125 -0.74 -4.03 -15.00
N GLY A 126 -1.91 -3.86 -14.37
CA GLY A 126 -2.52 -4.83 -13.47
C GLY A 126 -2.31 -4.48 -12.01
N ALA A 127 -3.06 -5.14 -11.13
CA ALA A 127 -2.99 -4.94 -9.69
C ALA A 127 -2.07 -5.96 -9.02
N GLU A 128 -1.39 -5.54 -7.96
CA GLU A 128 -0.60 -6.40 -7.10
C GLU A 128 -0.84 -6.05 -5.63
N THR A 129 -0.76 -7.04 -4.75
CA THR A 129 -0.98 -6.82 -3.32
C THR A 129 0.25 -7.27 -2.55
N PHE A 130 0.73 -6.39 -1.71
CA PHE A 130 1.89 -6.64 -0.88
C PHE A 130 1.49 -6.91 0.57
N VAL A 131 2.21 -7.84 1.19
CA VAL A 131 2.22 -8.05 2.64
C VAL A 131 3.63 -7.81 3.18
N LEU A 132 3.75 -7.58 4.47
CA LEU A 132 5.05 -7.44 5.10
C LEU A 132 5.82 -8.76 5.03
N GLY A 133 7.03 -8.72 4.51
CA GLY A 133 7.94 -9.86 4.43
C GLY A 133 9.11 -9.58 3.50
N THR A 134 10.01 -10.54 3.42
CA THR A 134 11.28 -10.40 2.69
C THR A 134 11.45 -11.44 1.59
N ASP A 135 10.44 -12.28 1.34
CA ASP A 135 10.51 -13.24 0.21
C ASP A 135 10.68 -12.47 -1.10
N LYS A 136 11.78 -12.77 -1.81
CA LYS A 136 12.17 -12.08 -3.05
C LYS A 136 12.32 -10.56 -2.84
N LEU A 137 12.89 -10.15 -1.69
CA LEU A 137 13.11 -8.75 -1.33
C LEU A 137 13.71 -7.95 -2.49
N GLU A 138 14.72 -8.49 -3.20
CA GLU A 138 15.38 -7.82 -4.33
C GLU A 138 14.43 -7.41 -5.46
N ARG A 139 13.39 -8.21 -5.73
CA ARG A 139 12.42 -7.94 -6.82
C ARG A 139 11.43 -6.84 -6.48
N ASN A 140 11.16 -6.67 -5.18
CA ASN A 140 10.15 -5.76 -4.67
C ASN A 140 10.76 -4.55 -3.94
N LEU A 141 12.11 -4.51 -3.88
CA LEU A 141 12.84 -3.48 -3.17
C LEU A 141 12.59 -2.08 -3.75
N ASP A 142 12.57 -1.96 -5.08
CA ASP A 142 12.35 -0.67 -5.76
C ASP A 142 11.00 -0.05 -5.36
N VAL A 143 9.94 -0.86 -5.24
CA VAL A 143 8.62 -0.40 -4.77
C VAL A 143 8.70 0.01 -3.30
N ALA A 144 9.29 -0.84 -2.44
CA ALA A 144 9.43 -0.53 -1.02
C ALA A 144 10.27 0.73 -0.78
N MET A 145 11.35 0.93 -1.54
CA MET A 145 12.20 2.13 -1.44
C MET A 145 11.44 3.38 -1.87
N ARG A 146 10.63 3.30 -2.92
CA ARG A 146 9.82 4.41 -3.40
C ARG A 146 8.79 4.81 -2.35
N GLU A 147 8.03 3.85 -1.82
CA GLU A 147 6.97 4.13 -0.84
C GLU A 147 7.53 4.59 0.52
N ASN A 148 8.67 4.04 0.94
CA ASN A 148 9.33 4.51 2.17
C ASN A 148 10.07 5.85 1.99
N ALA A 149 10.34 6.31 0.75
CA ALA A 149 11.09 7.55 0.50
C ALA A 149 10.42 8.79 1.09
N VAL A 150 9.10 8.77 1.27
CA VAL A 150 8.31 9.84 1.91
C VAL A 150 8.79 10.18 3.33
N ILE A 151 9.43 9.24 4.02
CA ILE A 151 10.07 9.47 5.34
C ILE A 151 11.01 10.68 5.30
N LYS A 152 11.68 10.92 4.17
CA LYS A 152 12.64 12.04 4.00
C LYS A 152 12.00 13.42 3.92
N LEU A 153 10.69 13.50 3.76
CA LEU A 153 9.96 14.77 3.83
C LEU A 153 9.86 15.31 5.27
N GLU A 154 10.13 14.46 6.27
CA GLU A 154 10.12 14.84 7.67
C GLU A 154 11.50 15.31 8.12
N SER A 155 11.59 16.51 8.73
CA SER A 155 12.87 17.11 9.14
C SER A 155 13.62 16.31 10.22
N ASP A 156 12.89 15.54 11.05
CA ASP A 156 13.38 14.74 12.16
C ASP A 156 13.45 13.23 11.84
N TYR A 157 13.34 12.85 10.56
CA TYR A 157 13.17 11.46 10.15
C TYR A 157 14.24 10.52 10.71
N LYS A 158 15.52 10.93 10.79
CA LYS A 158 16.60 10.06 11.29
C LYS A 158 16.36 9.58 12.72
N THR A 159 15.89 10.47 13.60
CA THR A 159 15.57 10.14 14.99
C THR A 159 14.28 9.33 15.07
N LYS A 160 13.24 9.79 14.37
CA LYS A 160 11.91 9.21 14.42
C LYS A 160 11.87 7.78 13.86
N TYR A 161 12.64 7.52 12.81
CA TYR A 161 12.73 6.21 12.16
C TYR A 161 13.97 5.41 12.58
N HIS A 162 14.58 5.75 13.73
CA HIS A 162 15.69 5.02 14.34
C HIS A 162 16.88 4.78 13.39
N GLY A 163 17.19 5.76 12.56
CA GLY A 163 18.30 5.69 11.60
C GLY A 163 17.98 4.91 10.32
N PHE A 164 16.75 4.44 10.12
CA PHE A 164 16.34 3.82 8.87
C PHE A 164 16.52 4.80 7.71
N ASP A 165 17.27 4.39 6.70
CA ASP A 165 17.42 5.13 5.44
C ASP A 165 16.67 4.39 4.32
N PRO A 166 15.56 4.94 3.81
CA PRO A 166 14.76 4.30 2.78
C PRO A 166 15.52 4.11 1.44
N ASN A 167 16.69 4.72 1.27
CA ASN A 167 17.52 4.56 0.07
C ASN A 167 18.70 3.59 0.29
N SER A 168 18.87 3.03 1.49
CA SER A 168 19.92 2.07 1.81
C SER A 168 19.37 0.66 1.88
N ILE A 169 19.91 -0.24 1.05
CA ILE A 169 19.55 -1.67 1.08
C ILE A 169 19.81 -2.27 2.46
N ASP A 170 20.90 -1.86 3.12
CA ASP A 170 21.26 -2.36 4.44
C ASP A 170 20.17 -2.07 5.49
N SER A 171 19.43 -0.96 5.33
CA SER A 171 18.31 -0.63 6.20
C SER A 171 17.14 -1.63 6.08
N TYR A 172 16.99 -2.29 4.95
CA TYR A 172 15.95 -3.28 4.72
C TYR A 172 16.29 -4.67 5.27
N ILE A 173 17.56 -4.96 5.56
CA ILE A 173 17.98 -6.20 6.20
C ILE A 173 17.38 -6.33 7.61
N MET A 174 17.15 -5.21 8.30
CA MET A 174 16.45 -5.21 9.60
C MET A 174 15.09 -5.91 9.54
N PHE A 175 14.39 -5.82 8.41
CA PHE A 175 13.06 -6.40 8.25
C PHE A 175 13.10 -7.94 8.21
N GLU A 176 14.23 -8.53 7.79
CA GLU A 176 14.41 -9.99 7.76
C GLU A 176 14.43 -10.60 9.16
N LEU A 177 14.86 -9.82 10.16
CA LEU A 177 14.92 -10.26 11.55
C LEU A 177 13.59 -10.13 12.28
N MET A 178 12.59 -9.48 11.68
CA MET A 178 11.31 -9.22 12.32
C MET A 178 10.28 -10.30 11.94
N GLN A 179 9.81 -11.05 12.94
CA GLN A 179 8.72 -12.00 12.76
C GLN A 179 7.39 -11.25 12.61
N ASN A 180 6.66 -11.55 11.55
CA ASN A 180 5.31 -11.01 11.34
C ASN A 180 4.28 -12.05 11.80
N GLN A 181 3.78 -11.90 13.03
CA GLN A 181 2.76 -12.80 13.60
C GLN A 181 1.42 -12.74 12.83
N TYR A 182 1.20 -11.73 12.00
CA TYR A 182 -0.04 -11.56 11.22
C TYR A 182 0.13 -11.96 9.75
N LEU A 183 1.28 -12.55 9.37
CA LEU A 183 1.59 -12.86 7.96
C LEU A 183 0.53 -13.73 7.31
N ASP A 184 0.10 -14.82 7.97
CA ASP A 184 -0.88 -15.75 7.40
C ASP A 184 -2.22 -15.08 7.14
N GLN A 185 -2.67 -14.22 8.05
CA GLN A 185 -3.93 -13.48 7.89
C GLN A 185 -3.80 -12.41 6.80
N SER A 186 -2.67 -11.73 6.73
CA SER A 186 -2.36 -10.76 5.67
C SER A 186 -2.32 -11.44 4.30
N LEU A 187 -1.65 -12.59 4.17
CA LEU A 187 -1.63 -13.41 2.95
C LEU A 187 -3.03 -13.88 2.56
N ASN A 188 -3.86 -14.24 3.54
CA ASN A 188 -5.24 -14.65 3.27
C ASN A 188 -6.04 -13.50 2.63
N TYR A 189 -6.02 -12.29 3.23
CA TYR A 189 -6.72 -11.15 2.67
C TYR A 189 -6.15 -10.72 1.31
N ALA A 190 -4.82 -10.67 1.18
CA ALA A 190 -4.15 -10.35 -0.07
C ALA A 190 -4.53 -11.32 -1.20
N SER A 191 -4.64 -12.62 -0.90
CA SER A 191 -5.06 -13.65 -1.87
C SER A 191 -6.51 -13.47 -2.31
N LEU A 192 -7.42 -13.19 -1.36
CA LEU A 192 -8.81 -12.88 -1.67
C LEU A 192 -8.91 -11.64 -2.57
N LEU A 193 -8.13 -10.61 -2.27
CA LEU A 193 -8.12 -9.37 -3.06
C LEU A 193 -7.63 -9.61 -4.49
N GLN A 194 -6.54 -10.38 -4.67
CA GLN A 194 -6.04 -10.73 -6.01
C GLN A 194 -7.03 -11.59 -6.81
N GLN A 195 -7.75 -12.51 -6.16
CA GLN A 195 -8.83 -13.26 -6.81
C GLN A 195 -9.95 -12.33 -7.31
N GLN A 196 -10.32 -11.31 -6.54
CA GLN A 196 -11.33 -10.34 -6.95
C GLN A 196 -10.82 -9.45 -8.10
N PHE A 197 -9.55 -9.02 -8.09
CA PHE A 197 -8.96 -8.29 -9.21
C PHE A 197 -8.97 -9.12 -10.50
N ALA A 198 -8.60 -10.40 -10.44
CA ALA A 198 -8.67 -11.32 -11.58
C ALA A 198 -10.10 -11.47 -12.09
N GLY A 199 -11.08 -11.67 -11.20
CA GLY A 199 -12.52 -11.73 -11.51
C GLY A 199 -13.04 -10.45 -12.16
N ALA A 200 -12.51 -9.30 -11.76
CA ALA A 200 -12.82 -7.99 -12.34
C ALA A 200 -12.13 -7.74 -13.71
N LYS A 201 -11.41 -8.74 -14.25
CA LYS A 201 -10.61 -8.67 -15.49
C LYS A 201 -9.49 -7.63 -15.42
N ARG A 202 -9.02 -7.32 -14.22
CA ARG A 202 -7.79 -6.59 -13.99
C ARG A 202 -6.62 -7.57 -14.10
N GLY A 203 -5.50 -7.15 -14.65
CA GLY A 203 -4.31 -7.99 -14.70
C GLY A 203 -3.88 -8.37 -13.27
N ASP A 204 -3.90 -9.68 -12.98
CA ASP A 204 -3.44 -10.21 -11.71
C ASP A 204 -1.92 -10.37 -11.73
N ARG A 205 -1.23 -9.59 -10.88
CA ARG A 205 0.23 -9.65 -10.70
C ARG A 205 0.63 -10.43 -9.44
N GLY A 206 -0.36 -10.93 -8.71
CA GLY A 206 -0.21 -11.80 -7.55
C GLY A 206 0.07 -11.09 -6.23
N VAL A 207 0.16 -11.92 -5.20
CA VAL A 207 0.57 -11.50 -3.85
C VAL A 207 2.09 -11.50 -3.77
N ARG A 208 2.64 -10.46 -3.15
CA ARG A 208 4.08 -10.25 -3.00
C ARG A 208 4.42 -9.88 -1.56
N GLN A 209 5.70 -9.99 -1.23
CA GLN A 209 6.22 -9.53 0.05
C GLN A 209 7.19 -8.37 -0.18
N ALA A 210 7.07 -7.34 0.66
CA ALA A 210 8.01 -6.23 0.66
C ALA A 210 8.07 -5.55 2.03
N ALA A 211 9.14 -4.80 2.25
CA ALA A 211 9.45 -4.18 3.53
C ALA A 211 8.93 -2.74 3.57
N PHE A 212 7.62 -2.57 3.69
CA PHE A 212 6.99 -1.26 3.88
C PHE A 212 6.95 -0.88 5.36
N TRP A 213 7.43 0.32 5.69
CA TRP A 213 7.44 0.81 7.07
C TRP A 213 6.05 0.81 7.70
N VAL A 214 5.06 1.24 6.96
CA VAL A 214 3.68 1.33 7.45
C VAL A 214 3.11 -0.03 7.84
N LEU A 215 3.42 -1.10 7.10
CA LEU A 215 3.00 -2.46 7.42
C LEU A 215 3.82 -3.04 8.58
N LEU A 216 5.12 -2.74 8.65
CA LEU A 216 6.02 -3.19 9.71
C LEU A 216 5.53 -2.74 11.09
N LYS A 217 5.06 -1.50 11.19
CA LYS A 217 4.66 -0.90 12.46
C LYS A 217 3.21 -1.15 12.83
N SER A 218 2.43 -1.80 11.95
CA SER A 218 1.03 -2.13 12.22
C SER A 218 0.89 -3.45 12.98
N ALA A 219 0.16 -3.42 14.09
CA ALA A 219 -0.04 -4.56 14.99
C ALA A 219 -1.34 -5.32 14.66
N CYS A 220 -1.61 -5.55 13.37
CA CYS A 220 -2.76 -6.30 12.86
C CYS A 220 -2.45 -6.88 11.47
N PRO A 221 -3.29 -7.79 10.93
CA PRO A 221 -3.26 -8.15 9.52
C PRO A 221 -3.26 -6.92 8.63
N SER A 222 -2.31 -6.83 7.70
CA SER A 222 -2.07 -5.61 6.93
C SER A 222 -1.63 -5.90 5.51
N VAL A 223 -2.14 -5.13 4.56
CA VAL A 223 -1.80 -5.21 3.14
C VAL A 223 -1.57 -3.82 2.54
N LEU A 224 -0.71 -3.75 1.52
CA LEU A 224 -0.59 -2.60 0.64
C LEU A 224 -1.03 -3.03 -0.76
N VAL A 225 -2.01 -2.33 -1.29
CA VAL A 225 -2.66 -2.64 -2.57
C VAL A 225 -2.20 -1.66 -3.61
N GLU A 226 -1.51 -2.14 -4.62
CA GLU A 226 -1.18 -1.40 -5.82
C GLU A 226 -2.28 -1.64 -6.86
N MET A 227 -3.19 -0.67 -7.01
CA MET A 227 -4.43 -0.82 -7.79
C MET A 227 -4.21 -0.94 -9.29
N GLY A 228 -3.06 -0.48 -9.78
CA GLY A 228 -2.68 -0.40 -11.19
C GLY A 228 -1.43 0.45 -11.34
N PHE A 229 -1.06 0.78 -12.57
CA PHE A 229 0.14 1.56 -12.88
C PHE A 229 -0.23 2.93 -13.45
N ILE A 230 0.01 4.01 -12.67
CA ILE A 230 -0.26 5.39 -13.11
C ILE A 230 0.62 5.79 -14.32
N SER A 231 1.79 5.13 -14.48
CA SER A 231 2.69 5.33 -15.62
C SER A 231 2.18 4.73 -16.94
N ASN A 232 1.08 3.95 -16.89
CA ASN A 232 0.41 3.39 -18.06
C ASN A 232 -0.83 4.24 -18.36
N ALA A 233 -0.88 4.89 -19.51
CA ALA A 233 -1.94 5.84 -19.87
C ALA A 233 -3.36 5.21 -19.87
N GLU A 234 -3.52 3.94 -20.28
CA GLU A 234 -4.81 3.26 -20.25
C GLU A 234 -5.26 2.92 -18.81
N GLU A 235 -4.31 2.49 -17.95
CA GLU A 235 -4.58 2.23 -16.55
C GLU A 235 -4.89 3.52 -15.80
N GLU A 236 -4.12 4.58 -16.03
CA GLU A 236 -4.36 5.89 -15.45
C GLU A 236 -5.75 6.41 -15.80
N LYS A 237 -6.10 6.40 -17.11
CA LYS A 237 -7.43 6.80 -17.57
C LYS A 237 -8.55 5.99 -16.92
N PHE A 238 -8.35 4.68 -16.74
CA PHE A 238 -9.31 3.82 -16.05
C PHE A 238 -9.43 4.21 -14.57
N MET A 239 -8.31 4.35 -13.85
CA MET A 239 -8.29 4.69 -12.43
C MET A 239 -8.79 6.12 -12.16
N ALA A 240 -8.63 7.03 -13.11
CA ALA A 240 -9.16 8.39 -13.04
C ALA A 240 -10.67 8.47 -13.29
N SER A 241 -11.28 7.45 -13.90
CA SER A 241 -12.72 7.42 -14.16
C SER A 241 -13.51 6.98 -12.93
N GLU A 242 -14.70 7.56 -12.75
CA GLU A 242 -15.64 7.17 -11.69
C GLU A 242 -15.96 5.67 -11.73
N ALA A 243 -16.21 5.13 -12.92
CA ALA A 243 -16.46 3.70 -13.12
C ALA A 243 -15.27 2.82 -12.71
N GLY A 244 -14.04 3.26 -13.01
CA GLY A 244 -12.82 2.56 -12.63
C GLY A 244 -12.61 2.57 -11.12
N GLN A 245 -12.75 3.73 -10.48
CA GLN A 245 -12.65 3.88 -9.02
C GLN A 245 -13.69 3.03 -8.30
N THR A 246 -14.95 3.10 -8.74
CA THR A 246 -16.05 2.27 -8.20
C THR A 246 -15.74 0.78 -8.35
N LYS A 247 -15.24 0.36 -9.52
CA LYS A 247 -14.89 -1.05 -9.75
C LYS A 247 -13.76 -1.54 -8.85
N ILE A 248 -12.74 -0.72 -8.62
CA ILE A 248 -11.63 -1.05 -7.73
C ILE A 248 -12.10 -1.09 -6.27
N ALA A 249 -12.87 -0.10 -5.83
CA ALA A 249 -13.45 -0.04 -4.50
C ALA A 249 -14.35 -1.25 -4.20
N GLN A 250 -15.19 -1.65 -5.17
CA GLN A 250 -16.00 -2.86 -5.08
C GLN A 250 -15.14 -4.12 -4.93
N THR A 251 -14.02 -4.21 -5.68
CA THR A 251 -13.08 -5.32 -5.57
C THR A 251 -12.52 -5.46 -4.15
N ILE A 252 -12.18 -4.33 -3.50
CA ILE A 252 -11.70 -4.30 -2.11
C ILE A 252 -12.81 -4.76 -1.14
N CYS A 253 -14.03 -4.27 -1.33
CA CYS A 253 -15.19 -4.65 -0.52
C CYS A 253 -15.54 -6.15 -0.68
N ASP A 254 -15.52 -6.67 -1.91
CA ASP A 254 -15.82 -8.09 -2.18
C ASP A 254 -14.80 -9.04 -1.55
N ALA A 255 -13.52 -8.62 -1.48
CA ALA A 255 -12.47 -9.37 -0.79
C ALA A 255 -12.63 -9.33 0.73
N PHE A 256 -13.15 -8.20 1.27
CA PHE A 256 -13.33 -8.03 2.71
C PHE A 256 -14.32 -9.03 3.30
N GLY A 257 -15.44 -9.29 2.64
CA GLY A 257 -16.49 -10.14 3.17
C GLY A 257 -16.04 -11.55 3.58
N PRO A 258 -15.39 -12.34 2.70
CA PRO A 258 -14.85 -13.65 3.05
C PRO A 258 -13.81 -13.59 4.18
N PHE A 259 -12.96 -12.56 4.20
CA PHE A 259 -11.99 -12.36 5.26
C PHE A 259 -12.66 -12.09 6.61
N TYR A 260 -13.61 -11.17 6.66
CA TYR A 260 -14.36 -10.81 7.86
C TYR A 260 -15.08 -12.02 8.48
N ARG A 261 -15.79 -12.79 7.65
CA ARG A 261 -16.45 -14.01 8.11
C ARG A 261 -15.49 -15.04 8.71
N ARG A 262 -14.32 -15.20 8.07
CA ARG A 262 -13.28 -16.11 8.59
C ARG A 262 -12.70 -15.61 9.91
N ALA A 263 -12.44 -14.32 10.02
CA ALA A 263 -11.85 -13.71 11.21
C ALA A 263 -12.82 -13.74 12.43
N THR A 264 -14.13 -13.60 12.17
CA THR A 264 -15.17 -13.56 13.22
C THR A 264 -15.84 -14.89 13.49
N GLY A 265 -15.63 -15.89 12.65
CA GLY A 265 -16.32 -17.20 12.74
C GLY A 265 -17.79 -17.16 12.32
N LEU A 266 -18.26 -16.07 11.71
CA LEU A 266 -19.64 -15.93 11.23
C LEU A 266 -19.95 -16.91 10.09
N LYS A 267 -21.07 -17.65 10.22
CA LYS A 267 -21.55 -18.57 9.18
C LYS A 267 -22.28 -17.82 8.05
N ILE A 268 -22.33 -18.43 6.86
CA ILE A 268 -22.73 -17.85 5.57
C ILE A 268 -24.19 -17.31 5.51
N ASP A 269 -25.04 -17.55 6.48
CA ASP A 269 -26.50 -17.39 6.35
C ASP A 269 -27.03 -15.95 6.44
N THR A 270 -26.18 -14.93 6.53
CA THR A 270 -26.64 -13.54 6.69
C THR A 270 -25.98 -12.59 5.70
N VAL A 271 -26.17 -12.80 4.40
CA VAL A 271 -25.88 -11.76 3.40
C VAL A 271 -27.21 -11.11 3.02
N LEU A 272 -27.51 -9.97 3.60
CA LEU A 272 -28.52 -9.05 3.10
C LEU A 272 -28.06 -8.56 1.72
N ARG A 273 -28.83 -8.89 0.69
CA ARG A 273 -28.73 -8.19 -0.60
C ARG A 273 -29.13 -6.74 -0.35
N VAL A 274 -28.16 -5.86 -0.46
CA VAL A 274 -28.44 -4.42 -0.47
C VAL A 274 -29.06 -4.12 -1.83
N ASP A 275 -30.30 -3.63 -1.82
CA ASP A 275 -30.95 -3.08 -3.01
C ASP A 275 -30.09 -1.90 -3.50
N GLU A 276 -29.84 -1.87 -4.81
CA GLU A 276 -28.98 -0.90 -5.48
C GLU A 276 -29.56 0.52 -5.40
N GLU A 277 -29.29 1.26 -4.32
CA GLU A 277 -29.36 2.72 -4.41
C GLU A 277 -27.99 3.24 -4.93
N PRO A 278 -28.00 4.13 -5.93
CA PRO A 278 -26.76 4.64 -6.51
C PRO A 278 -25.98 5.47 -5.49
N ILE A 279 -24.76 5.06 -5.22
CA ILE A 279 -23.80 5.78 -4.37
C ILE A 279 -23.48 7.12 -5.04
N LYS A 280 -23.78 8.23 -4.38
CA LYS A 280 -23.42 9.56 -4.90
C LYS A 280 -21.88 9.73 -4.80
N PRO A 281 -21.24 10.22 -5.87
CA PRO A 281 -19.81 10.47 -5.86
C PRO A 281 -19.44 11.48 -4.75
N VAL A 282 -18.39 11.19 -4.01
CA VAL A 282 -17.78 12.15 -3.08
C VAL A 282 -17.10 13.21 -3.93
N GLN A 283 -17.64 14.44 -3.93
CA GLN A 283 -16.98 15.57 -4.58
C GLN A 283 -15.71 15.91 -3.80
N VAL A 284 -14.58 15.58 -4.39
CA VAL A 284 -13.29 16.14 -3.96
C VAL A 284 -13.34 17.63 -4.34
N THR A 285 -13.31 18.51 -3.35
CA THR A 285 -13.26 19.95 -3.59
C THR A 285 -12.01 20.25 -4.43
N GLU A 286 -12.24 20.77 -5.64
CA GLU A 286 -11.19 21.21 -6.55
C GLU A 286 -10.22 22.15 -5.82
N SER A 287 -8.95 21.78 -5.79
CA SER A 287 -7.89 22.69 -5.43
C SER A 287 -7.81 23.76 -6.54
N LYS A 288 -7.90 25.03 -6.15
CA LYS A 288 -7.76 26.17 -7.07
C LYS A 288 -6.46 26.02 -7.87
N PRO A 289 -6.47 26.36 -9.18
CA PRO A 289 -5.26 26.38 -10.00
C PRO A 289 -4.20 27.27 -9.37
N ILE A 290 -2.99 26.75 -9.22
CA ILE A 290 -1.81 27.54 -8.84
C ILE A 290 -1.54 28.48 -9.99
N GLU A 291 -1.59 29.79 -9.73
CA GLU A 291 -1.16 30.82 -10.67
C GLU A 291 0.28 30.51 -11.12
N THR A 292 0.45 30.41 -12.42
CA THR A 292 1.75 30.29 -13.06
C THR A 292 2.56 31.55 -12.76
N VAL A 293 3.56 31.40 -11.89
CA VAL A 293 4.59 32.43 -11.73
C VAL A 293 5.47 32.38 -12.97
N GLU A 294 5.43 33.48 -13.75
CA GLU A 294 6.32 33.69 -14.88
C GLU A 294 7.77 33.56 -14.44
N SER A 295 8.46 32.57 -14.98
CA SER A 295 9.89 32.38 -14.78
C SER A 295 10.67 33.39 -15.64
N ASN A 296 11.33 34.34 -14.99
CA ASN A 296 12.37 35.16 -15.62
C ASN A 296 13.50 34.26 -16.16
N PRO A 297 14.07 34.58 -17.33
CA PRO A 297 15.13 33.77 -17.94
C PRO A 297 16.40 33.83 -17.10
N VAL A 298 16.77 32.71 -16.47
CA VAL A 298 18.08 32.55 -15.83
C VAL A 298 19.13 32.40 -16.92
N GLN A 299 20.12 33.28 -16.89
CA GLN A 299 21.29 33.26 -17.76
C GLN A 299 22.00 31.93 -17.72
N ALA A 300 22.35 31.40 -18.88
CA ALA A 300 23.13 30.18 -19.09
C ALA A 300 24.45 30.23 -18.33
N GLN A 301 24.54 29.50 -17.22
CA GLN A 301 25.82 29.16 -16.62
C GLN A 301 26.38 27.94 -17.35
N LYS A 302 27.65 28.05 -17.77
CA LYS A 302 28.43 27.02 -18.46
C LYS A 302 28.36 25.70 -17.68
N GLU A 303 27.86 24.66 -18.32
CA GLU A 303 27.83 23.29 -17.83
C GLU A 303 29.24 22.82 -17.48
N LYS A 304 29.46 22.43 -16.21
CA LYS A 304 30.58 21.59 -15.81
C LYS A 304 30.38 20.22 -16.45
N PRO A 305 31.43 19.49 -16.89
CA PRO A 305 31.30 18.19 -17.53
C PRO A 305 30.57 17.23 -16.59
N VAL A 306 29.43 16.71 -17.05
CA VAL A 306 28.65 15.68 -16.35
C VAL A 306 29.53 14.42 -16.29
N GLN A 307 30.00 14.07 -15.12
CA GLN A 307 30.72 12.82 -14.85
C GLN A 307 29.72 11.68 -15.12
N LYS A 308 29.90 10.95 -16.23
CA LYS A 308 29.05 9.81 -16.59
C LYS A 308 29.15 8.76 -15.51
N THR A 309 28.06 8.50 -14.80
CA THR A 309 27.95 7.44 -13.81
C THR A 309 28.19 6.09 -14.48
N LEU A 310 29.12 5.29 -13.93
CA LEU A 310 29.41 3.94 -14.38
C LEU A 310 28.67 2.93 -13.51
N TYR A 311 28.02 1.96 -14.12
CA TYR A 311 27.27 0.87 -13.47
C TYR A 311 27.93 -0.47 -13.78
N ALA A 312 27.81 -1.44 -12.87
CA ALA A 312 28.23 -2.82 -13.09
C ALA A 312 27.35 -3.78 -12.31
N VAL A 313 27.48 -5.09 -12.54
CA VAL A 313 26.76 -6.11 -11.78
C VAL A 313 27.70 -6.72 -10.74
N GLN A 314 27.43 -6.53 -9.45
CA GLN A 314 28.13 -7.25 -8.40
C GLN A 314 27.61 -8.69 -8.38
N ILE A 315 28.52 -9.64 -8.52
CA ILE A 315 28.19 -11.07 -8.65
C ILE A 315 28.28 -11.82 -7.32
N PHE A 316 29.23 -11.49 -6.46
CA PHE A 316 29.35 -11.97 -5.09
C PHE A 316 30.41 -11.17 -4.31
N ALA A 317 30.59 -11.49 -3.03
CA ALA A 317 31.68 -10.96 -2.19
C ALA A 317 32.45 -12.12 -1.51
N SER A 318 33.75 -11.90 -1.21
CA SER A 318 34.61 -12.85 -0.55
C SER A 318 35.53 -12.14 0.43
N HIS A 319 35.97 -12.82 1.49
CA HIS A 319 37.04 -12.35 2.37
C HIS A 319 38.45 -12.55 1.80
N GLU A 320 38.57 -13.36 0.76
CA GLU A 320 39.82 -13.66 0.10
C GLU A 320 39.89 -12.98 -1.28
N GLU A 321 41.03 -12.49 -1.64
CA GLU A 321 41.28 -12.02 -2.99
C GLU A 321 41.41 -13.21 -3.95
N LEU A 322 40.52 -13.29 -4.94
CA LEU A 322 40.45 -14.41 -5.88
C LEU A 322 41.27 -14.13 -7.12
N GLN A 323 41.93 -15.16 -7.60
CA GLN A 323 42.63 -15.15 -8.89
C GLN A 323 41.65 -15.15 -10.05
N GLU A 324 42.01 -14.56 -11.19
CA GLU A 324 41.12 -14.35 -12.35
C GLU A 324 40.43 -15.64 -12.87
N ASN A 325 41.07 -16.81 -12.64
CA ASN A 325 40.52 -18.12 -13.06
C ASN A 325 39.82 -18.89 -11.94
N ASP A 326 39.47 -18.24 -10.82
CA ASP A 326 38.80 -18.92 -9.72
C ASP A 326 37.46 -19.53 -10.17
N PRO A 327 37.18 -20.81 -9.82
CA PRO A 327 35.93 -21.48 -10.22
C PRO A 327 34.66 -20.76 -9.82
N ARG A 328 34.71 -19.96 -8.77
CA ARG A 328 33.56 -19.14 -8.27
C ARG A 328 33.07 -18.12 -9.29
N PHE A 329 33.93 -17.68 -10.24
CA PHE A 329 33.50 -16.84 -11.36
C PHE A 329 32.70 -17.61 -12.41
N GLY A 330 32.60 -18.93 -12.27
CA GLY A 330 31.85 -19.76 -13.19
C GLY A 330 32.30 -19.63 -14.65
N GLY A 331 33.57 -19.23 -14.94
CA GLY A 331 34.15 -19.01 -16.27
C GLY A 331 33.90 -17.62 -16.86
N LEU A 332 33.36 -16.63 -16.10
CA LEU A 332 33.40 -15.22 -16.50
C LEU A 332 34.84 -14.72 -16.49
N LYS A 333 35.21 -14.02 -17.55
CA LYS A 333 36.54 -13.39 -17.66
C LYS A 333 36.39 -11.88 -17.50
N GLY A 334 37.39 -11.24 -16.86
CA GLY A 334 37.38 -9.79 -16.68
C GLY A 334 36.52 -9.31 -15.52
N CYS A 335 36.22 -10.16 -14.54
CA CYS A 335 35.67 -9.75 -13.27
C CYS A 335 36.67 -8.85 -12.54
N LYS A 336 36.14 -7.79 -11.93
CA LYS A 336 36.90 -6.85 -11.10
C LYS A 336 36.32 -6.82 -9.70
N TYR A 337 37.04 -6.22 -8.76
CA TYR A 337 36.51 -6.06 -7.40
C TYR A 337 36.70 -4.64 -6.86
N ILE A 338 35.90 -4.34 -5.84
CA ILE A 338 36.07 -3.20 -4.95
C ILE A 338 36.37 -3.75 -3.56
N LYS A 339 37.44 -3.31 -2.93
CA LYS A 339 37.74 -3.65 -1.54
C LYS A 339 37.00 -2.74 -0.61
N SER A 340 36.23 -3.31 0.33
CA SER A 340 35.43 -2.59 1.32
C SER A 340 35.60 -3.26 2.69
N GLY A 341 36.46 -2.69 3.53
CA GLY A 341 36.90 -3.36 4.76
C GLY A 341 37.59 -4.70 4.45
N ASP A 342 37.13 -5.78 5.08
CA ASP A 342 37.67 -7.15 4.90
C ASP A 342 37.02 -7.89 3.72
N TRP A 343 36.20 -7.22 2.91
CA TRP A 343 35.48 -7.81 1.81
C TRP A 343 36.04 -7.39 0.46
N TYR A 344 36.15 -8.34 -0.48
CA TYR A 344 36.36 -8.15 -1.91
C TYR A 344 35.04 -8.35 -2.62
N LYS A 345 34.43 -7.26 -3.11
CA LYS A 345 33.13 -7.26 -3.80
C LYS A 345 33.37 -7.37 -5.30
N TYR A 346 33.14 -8.55 -5.87
CA TYR A 346 33.42 -8.84 -7.28
C TYR A 346 32.27 -8.39 -8.17
N TYR A 347 32.60 -7.70 -9.27
CA TYR A 347 31.65 -7.19 -10.23
C TYR A 347 32.06 -7.47 -11.67
N TYR A 348 31.08 -7.44 -12.58
CA TYR A 348 31.25 -7.69 -14.00
C TYR A 348 30.42 -6.71 -14.85
N GLY A 349 30.87 -6.41 -16.11
CA GLY A 349 30.10 -5.69 -17.12
C GLY A 349 29.88 -4.21 -16.84
N ALA A 350 30.96 -3.44 -16.56
CA ALA A 350 30.85 -2.00 -16.33
C ALA A 350 30.41 -1.24 -17.58
N THR A 351 29.31 -0.46 -17.45
CA THR A 351 28.71 0.34 -18.52
C THR A 351 28.13 1.65 -17.99
N THR A 352 27.95 2.66 -18.84
CA THR A 352 27.25 3.89 -18.51
C THR A 352 25.74 3.80 -18.76
N SER A 353 25.26 2.72 -19.38
CA SER A 353 23.85 2.46 -19.67
C SER A 353 23.20 1.65 -18.58
N ARG A 354 22.22 2.25 -17.91
CA ARG A 354 21.42 1.56 -16.89
C ARG A 354 20.60 0.40 -17.47
N GLU A 355 20.10 0.55 -18.70
CA GLU A 355 19.38 -0.53 -19.40
C GLU A 355 20.27 -1.73 -19.69
N GLU A 356 21.50 -1.47 -20.16
CA GLU A 356 22.45 -2.52 -20.52
C GLU A 356 22.89 -3.31 -19.28
N VAL A 357 23.20 -2.62 -18.16
CA VAL A 357 23.59 -3.30 -16.93
C VAL A 357 22.43 -4.10 -16.31
N THR A 358 21.19 -3.62 -16.44
CA THR A 358 20.00 -4.36 -15.97
C THR A 358 19.78 -5.64 -16.80
N ARG A 359 19.92 -5.57 -18.14
CA ARG A 359 19.88 -6.77 -19.00
C ARG A 359 20.98 -7.77 -18.63
N LEU A 360 22.17 -7.26 -18.38
CA LEU A 360 23.31 -8.09 -17.96
C LEU A 360 23.06 -8.76 -16.62
N GLN A 361 22.49 -8.06 -15.65
CA GLN A 361 22.07 -8.62 -14.36
C GLN A 361 21.09 -9.78 -14.55
N HIS A 362 20.05 -9.62 -15.37
CA HIS A 362 19.10 -10.71 -15.66
C HIS A 362 19.77 -11.95 -16.24
N GLN A 363 20.75 -11.77 -17.14
CA GLN A 363 21.51 -12.88 -17.73
C GLN A 363 22.39 -13.58 -16.69
N LEU A 364 23.02 -12.79 -15.82
CA LEU A 364 23.92 -13.30 -14.79
C LEU A 364 23.20 -13.95 -13.62
N ASN A 365 21.97 -13.55 -13.33
CA ASN A 365 21.21 -14.04 -12.17
C ASN A 365 20.92 -15.55 -12.21
N LEU A 366 20.85 -16.15 -13.42
CA LEU A 366 20.75 -17.62 -13.57
C LEU A 366 22.00 -18.34 -13.11
N ARG A 367 23.15 -17.69 -13.15
CA ARG A 367 24.48 -18.25 -12.85
C ARG A 367 25.00 -17.79 -11.49
N PHE A 368 24.66 -16.57 -11.10
CA PHE A 368 25.00 -15.93 -9.83
C PHE A 368 23.71 -15.44 -9.18
N PRO A 369 22.92 -16.33 -8.56
CA PRO A 369 21.69 -15.94 -7.89
C PRO A 369 21.98 -14.86 -6.84
N GLY A 370 21.21 -13.77 -6.88
CA GLY A 370 21.41 -12.65 -5.98
C GLY A 370 22.41 -11.58 -6.46
N CYS A 371 22.89 -11.64 -7.71
CA CYS A 371 23.70 -10.56 -8.27
C CYS A 371 22.86 -9.29 -8.48
N PHE A 372 23.47 -8.12 -8.27
CA PHE A 372 22.75 -6.84 -8.33
C PHE A 372 23.59 -5.74 -8.98
N VAL A 373 22.90 -4.71 -9.50
CA VAL A 373 23.54 -3.55 -10.12
C VAL A 373 24.15 -2.65 -9.07
N ILE A 374 25.43 -2.31 -9.25
CA ILE A 374 26.15 -1.32 -8.43
C ILE A 374 26.52 -0.10 -9.26
N LYS A 375 26.76 1.00 -8.58
CA LYS A 375 27.35 2.22 -9.12
C LYS A 375 28.82 2.23 -8.75
N LEU A 376 29.71 2.37 -9.77
CA LEU A 376 31.15 2.41 -9.60
C LEU A 376 31.64 3.83 -9.35
#